data_771d95bdb2c9c9ecff2a8b5ee88ccf3e
#
_entry.id   771d95bdb2c9c9ecff2a8b5ee88ccf3e
#
_cell.length_a   1.000
_cell.length_b   1.000
_cell.length_c   1.000
_cell.angle_alpha   90.00
_cell.angle_beta   90.00
_cell.angle_gamma   90.00
#
_symmetry.space_group_name_H-M   'P 1'
#
loop_
_entity.id
_entity.type
_entity.pdbx_description
1 polymer ?
#
loop_
_entity_poly.entity_id
_entity_poly.type
_entity_poly.pdbx_seq_one_letter_code
_entity_poly.pdbx_strand_id
1 'polypeptide(L)'
;MRSRAPLAPKLACAIAGGIAALAAAPAAPGRISLLVALGLPVAGFFLPDALLEREARRRHRRLVASLPDALDLLAIGSAAGRGPAAGFAEIARAGSGPLADELRIAVAELGCGRPLAETLAGLRRRVPGTEVASLCASIERSRRLGSPLAGQLRRQAASLRRDQRRAVEERAARAAPKIQLVVALILVPSVLLMIAAALIANADILLGGF
;
A
#
# COMPACT_ATOMS: atom_id res chain seq x y z
N MET A 1 1.98 -5.96 -15.27
CA MET A 1 3.27 -5.93 -15.98
C MET A 1 4.35 -5.65 -14.94
N ARG A 2 5.21 -6.62 -14.65
CA ARG A 2 6.40 -6.39 -13.83
C ARG A 2 7.29 -5.42 -14.58
N SER A 3 7.40 -4.18 -14.11
CA SER A 3 8.44 -3.27 -14.59
C SER A 3 9.77 -3.94 -14.26
N ARG A 4 10.48 -4.39 -15.28
CA ARG A 4 11.87 -4.82 -15.14
C ARG A 4 12.62 -3.55 -14.72
N ALA A 5 12.82 -3.39 -13.41
CA ALA A 5 13.71 -2.35 -12.92
C ALA A 5 15.05 -2.51 -13.65
N PRO A 6 15.68 -1.42 -14.12
CA PRO A 6 16.96 -1.51 -14.81
C PRO A 6 17.95 -2.30 -13.94
N LEU A 7 18.63 -3.26 -14.52
CA LEU A 7 19.58 -4.15 -13.82
C LEU A 7 20.72 -3.37 -13.16
N ALA A 8 21.04 -2.18 -13.68
CA ALA A 8 22.11 -1.34 -13.18
C ALA A 8 22.00 -0.96 -11.67
N PRO A 9 20.86 -0.47 -11.13
CA PRO A 9 20.80 -0.15 -9.69
C PRO A 9 20.84 -1.42 -8.82
N LYS A 10 20.33 -2.57 -9.31
CA LYS A 10 20.39 -3.84 -8.57
C LYS A 10 21.83 -4.34 -8.41
N LEU A 11 22.57 -4.29 -9.50
CA LEU A 11 23.99 -4.66 -9.49
C LEU A 11 24.81 -3.72 -8.62
N ALA A 12 24.56 -2.41 -8.67
CA ALA A 12 25.22 -1.44 -7.81
C ALA A 12 24.97 -1.70 -6.32
N CYS A 13 23.72 -1.98 -5.92
CA CYS A 13 23.36 -2.32 -4.53
C CYS A 13 23.93 -3.68 -4.10
N ALA A 14 23.97 -4.68 -4.99
CA ALA A 14 24.58 -5.97 -4.69
C ALA A 14 26.11 -5.87 -4.51
N ILE A 15 26.76 -5.08 -5.34
CA ILE A 15 28.21 -4.80 -5.22
C ILE A 15 28.51 -4.02 -3.94
N ALA A 16 27.73 -2.99 -3.62
CA ALA A 16 27.87 -2.23 -2.37
C ALA A 16 27.65 -3.13 -1.14
N GLY A 17 26.65 -4.03 -1.17
CA GLY A 17 26.42 -5.04 -0.15
C GLY A 17 27.57 -6.04 -0.01
N GLY A 18 28.18 -6.44 -1.12
CA GLY A 18 29.36 -7.31 -1.14
C GLY A 18 30.61 -6.64 -0.54
N ILE A 19 30.84 -5.37 -0.88
CA ILE A 19 31.96 -4.57 -0.32
C ILE A 19 31.76 -4.38 1.20
N ALA A 20 30.55 -4.07 1.63
CA ALA A 20 30.21 -3.91 3.04
C ALA A 20 30.39 -5.23 3.82
N ALA A 21 30.03 -6.37 3.20
CA ALA A 21 30.26 -7.70 3.78
C ALA A 21 31.75 -8.01 3.97
N LEU A 22 32.57 -7.65 2.96
CA LEU A 22 34.04 -7.87 3.00
C LEU A 22 34.70 -6.99 4.06
N ALA A 23 34.21 -5.76 4.26
CA ALA A 23 34.70 -4.83 5.29
C ALA A 23 34.28 -5.25 6.71
N ALA A 24 33.12 -5.90 6.89
CA ALA A 24 32.61 -6.34 8.17
C ALA A 24 33.12 -7.74 8.58
N ALA A 25 33.64 -8.54 7.63
CA ALA A 25 34.11 -9.90 7.86
C ALA A 25 35.16 -10.06 8.97
N PRO A 26 36.19 -9.17 9.10
CA PRO A 26 37.21 -9.33 10.13
C PRO A 26 36.75 -9.01 11.57
N ALA A 27 35.58 -8.35 11.73
CA ALA A 27 35.09 -7.93 13.04
C ALA A 27 34.17 -8.96 13.74
N ALA A 28 33.78 -10.06 13.05
CA ALA A 28 32.83 -11.03 13.57
C ALA A 28 33.46 -12.42 13.78
N PRO A 29 33.11 -13.16 14.84
CA PRO A 29 33.57 -14.55 15.06
C PRO A 29 33.11 -15.47 13.92
N GLY A 30 33.97 -16.40 13.51
CA GLY A 30 33.95 -17.16 12.26
C GLY A 30 32.59 -17.68 11.72
N ARG A 31 31.64 -18.08 12.59
CA ARG A 31 30.31 -18.55 12.18
C ARG A 31 29.37 -17.41 11.74
N ILE A 32 29.47 -16.24 12.38
CA ILE A 32 28.68 -15.05 12.08
C ILE A 32 29.22 -14.36 10.82
N SER A 33 30.52 -14.38 10.62
CA SER A 33 31.19 -13.84 9.44
C SER A 33 30.66 -14.47 8.13
N LEU A 34 30.43 -15.77 8.12
CA LEU A 34 29.90 -16.49 6.95
C LEU A 34 28.44 -16.10 6.65
N LEU A 35 27.61 -15.94 7.69
CA LEU A 35 26.23 -15.48 7.54
C LEU A 35 26.15 -14.03 7.05
N VAL A 36 27.02 -13.16 7.52
CA VAL A 36 27.12 -11.77 7.08
C VAL A 36 27.64 -11.68 5.66
N ALA A 37 28.68 -12.45 5.31
CA ALA A 37 29.26 -12.47 3.97
C ALA A 37 28.28 -12.95 2.89
N LEU A 38 27.39 -13.90 3.21
CA LEU A 38 26.37 -14.40 2.27
C LEU A 38 25.07 -13.61 2.33
N GLY A 39 24.68 -13.14 3.51
CA GLY A 39 23.40 -12.44 3.72
C GLY A 39 23.36 -11.00 3.20
N LEU A 40 24.46 -10.25 3.32
CA LEU A 40 24.51 -8.85 2.88
C LEU A 40 24.37 -8.67 1.36
N PRO A 41 25.05 -9.44 0.49
CA PRO A 41 24.87 -9.31 -0.96
C PRO A 41 23.44 -9.72 -1.40
N VAL A 42 22.89 -10.78 -0.77
CA VAL A 42 21.51 -11.22 -1.06
C VAL A 42 20.50 -10.15 -0.62
N ALA A 43 20.64 -9.60 0.57
CA ALA A 43 19.81 -8.49 1.03
C ALA A 43 19.95 -7.25 0.15
N GLY A 44 21.16 -6.90 -0.25
CA GLY A 44 21.45 -5.79 -1.16
C GLY A 44 20.81 -5.95 -2.55
N PHE A 45 20.70 -7.18 -3.03
CA PHE A 45 20.03 -7.46 -4.31
C PHE A 45 18.50 -7.33 -4.23
N PHE A 46 17.87 -7.77 -3.11
CA PHE A 46 16.42 -7.71 -2.92
C PHE A 46 15.91 -6.37 -2.38
N LEU A 47 16.77 -5.59 -1.71
CA LEU A 47 16.40 -4.33 -1.09
C LEU A 47 15.80 -3.30 -2.07
N PRO A 48 16.39 -3.02 -3.25
CA PRO A 48 15.86 -2.03 -4.18
C PRO A 48 14.49 -2.44 -4.73
N ASP A 49 14.25 -3.74 -4.99
CA ASP A 49 12.93 -4.21 -5.44
C ASP A 49 11.86 -4.00 -4.37
N ALA A 50 12.19 -4.31 -3.13
CA ALA A 50 11.26 -4.13 -2.01
C ALA A 50 10.94 -2.64 -1.76
N LEU A 51 11.92 -1.75 -1.93
CA LEU A 51 11.72 -0.30 -1.79
C LEU A 51 10.86 0.25 -2.94
N LEU A 52 11.16 -0.11 -4.18
CA LEU A 52 10.38 0.31 -5.35
C LEU A 52 8.94 -0.21 -5.29
N GLU A 53 8.73 -1.47 -4.88
CA GLU A 53 7.37 -2.00 -4.69
C GLU A 53 6.62 -1.26 -3.56
N ARG A 54 7.28 -0.93 -2.46
CA ARG A 54 6.68 -0.14 -1.38
C ARG A 54 6.27 1.25 -1.85
N GLU A 55 7.11 1.92 -2.63
CA GLU A 55 6.83 3.24 -3.20
C GLU A 55 5.65 3.18 -4.19
N ALA A 56 5.67 2.21 -5.11
CA ALA A 56 4.58 1.98 -6.05
C ALA A 56 3.25 1.68 -5.33
N ARG A 57 3.27 0.83 -4.31
CA ARG A 57 2.09 0.53 -3.48
C ARG A 57 1.61 1.75 -2.68
N ARG A 58 2.52 2.58 -2.16
CA ARG A 58 2.17 3.84 -1.48
C ARG A 58 1.52 4.82 -2.44
N ARG A 59 2.10 5.01 -3.64
CA ARG A 59 1.53 5.86 -4.69
C ARG A 59 0.14 5.38 -5.09
N HIS A 60 -0.03 4.08 -5.34
CA HIS A 60 -1.31 3.49 -5.68
C HIS A 60 -2.36 3.69 -4.57
N ARG A 61 -2.01 3.47 -3.30
CA ARG A 61 -2.91 3.71 -2.16
C ARG A 61 -3.36 5.17 -2.07
N ARG A 62 -2.46 6.14 -2.27
CA ARG A 62 -2.80 7.56 -2.27
C ARG A 62 -3.75 7.90 -3.42
N LEU A 63 -3.53 7.31 -4.59
CA LEU A 63 -4.39 7.49 -5.74
C LEU A 63 -5.81 6.94 -5.48
N VAL A 64 -5.93 5.73 -4.97
CA VAL A 64 -7.24 5.12 -4.62
C VAL A 64 -7.91 5.88 -3.48
N ALA A 65 -7.16 6.43 -2.54
CA ALA A 65 -7.70 7.21 -1.43
C ALA A 65 -8.38 8.51 -1.90
N SER A 66 -7.87 9.16 -2.94
CA SER A 66 -8.46 10.40 -3.51
C SER A 66 -9.55 10.14 -4.55
N LEU A 67 -9.75 8.88 -4.96
CA LEU A 67 -10.70 8.54 -6.01
C LEU A 67 -12.18 8.82 -5.66
N PRO A 68 -12.68 8.57 -4.41
CA PRO A 68 -14.06 8.87 -4.06
C PRO A 68 -14.42 10.34 -4.23
N ASP A 69 -13.54 11.24 -3.83
CA ASP A 69 -13.77 12.69 -3.95
C ASP A 69 -13.76 13.14 -5.42
N ALA A 70 -12.88 12.56 -6.22
CA ALA A 70 -12.88 12.78 -7.67
C ALA A 70 -14.17 12.26 -8.34
N LEU A 71 -14.70 11.12 -7.91
CA LEU A 71 -15.96 10.58 -8.41
C LEU A 71 -17.14 11.46 -8.05
N ASP A 72 -17.17 12.05 -6.86
CA ASP A 72 -18.22 12.99 -6.45
C ASP A 72 -18.16 14.29 -7.27
N LEU A 73 -16.97 14.84 -7.52
CA LEU A 73 -16.80 16.00 -8.40
C LEU A 73 -17.28 15.72 -9.83
N LEU A 74 -16.91 14.55 -10.36
CA LEU A 74 -17.39 14.10 -11.67
C LEU A 74 -18.92 13.91 -11.69
N ALA A 75 -19.49 13.39 -10.61
CA ALA A 75 -20.94 13.20 -10.48
C ALA A 75 -21.69 14.53 -10.45
N ILE A 76 -21.17 15.52 -9.73
CA ILE A 76 -21.73 16.88 -9.67
C ILE A 76 -21.63 17.54 -11.05
N GLY A 77 -20.47 17.48 -11.70
CA GLY A 77 -20.27 18.02 -13.05
C GLY A 77 -21.20 17.37 -14.08
N SER A 78 -21.36 16.04 -14.01
CA SER A 78 -22.25 15.30 -14.91
C SER A 78 -23.73 15.62 -14.66
N ALA A 79 -24.13 15.84 -13.40
CA ALA A 79 -25.48 16.26 -13.06
C ALA A 79 -25.78 17.70 -13.58
N ALA A 80 -24.77 18.55 -13.65
CA ALA A 80 -24.84 19.88 -14.24
C ALA A 80 -24.70 19.87 -15.80
N GLY A 81 -24.73 18.68 -16.42
CA GLY A 81 -24.62 18.52 -17.88
C GLY A 81 -23.19 18.68 -18.44
N ARG A 82 -22.18 18.82 -17.59
CA ARG A 82 -20.79 18.89 -18.04
C ARG A 82 -20.27 17.50 -18.43
N GLY A 83 -19.58 17.45 -19.56
CA GLY A 83 -18.97 16.20 -20.02
C GLY A 83 -17.80 15.73 -19.12
N PRO A 84 -17.43 14.43 -19.19
CA PRO A 84 -16.35 13.87 -18.38
C PRO A 84 -15.00 14.57 -18.55
N ALA A 85 -14.70 15.07 -19.76
CA ALA A 85 -13.48 15.82 -20.04
C ALA A 85 -13.36 17.10 -19.21
N ALA A 86 -14.46 17.85 -19.07
CA ALA A 86 -14.51 19.05 -18.24
C ALA A 86 -14.32 18.71 -16.75
N GLY A 87 -14.92 17.61 -16.29
CA GLY A 87 -14.72 17.10 -14.93
C GLY A 87 -13.26 16.71 -14.66
N PHE A 88 -12.60 16.05 -15.60
CA PHE A 88 -11.17 15.73 -15.48
C PHE A 88 -10.32 16.99 -15.39
N ALA A 89 -10.62 18.01 -16.20
CA ALA A 89 -9.90 19.28 -16.16
C ALA A 89 -10.06 19.99 -14.81
N GLU A 90 -11.24 19.94 -14.21
CA GLU A 90 -11.52 20.54 -12.91
C GLU A 90 -10.73 19.83 -11.78
N ILE A 91 -10.75 18.49 -11.76
CA ILE A 91 -10.00 17.68 -10.79
C ILE A 91 -8.49 17.88 -10.99
N ALA A 92 -8.02 17.91 -12.23
CA ALA A 92 -6.61 18.11 -12.55
C ALA A 92 -6.09 19.48 -12.09
N ARG A 93 -6.95 20.52 -12.14
CA ARG A 93 -6.62 21.89 -11.74
C ARG A 93 -6.69 22.07 -10.21
N ALA A 94 -7.77 21.61 -9.58
CA ALA A 94 -8.02 21.82 -8.17
C ALA A 94 -7.37 20.77 -7.27
N GLY A 95 -7.15 19.56 -7.79
CA GLY A 95 -6.61 18.43 -7.06
C GLY A 95 -5.09 18.45 -6.94
N SER A 96 -4.61 17.74 -5.94
CA SER A 96 -3.19 17.46 -5.71
C SER A 96 -2.95 15.94 -5.57
N GLY A 97 -1.72 15.51 -5.88
CA GLY A 97 -1.30 14.13 -5.72
C GLY A 97 -1.46 13.26 -6.98
N PRO A 98 -1.18 11.96 -6.85
CA PRO A 98 -0.94 11.10 -8.01
C PRO A 98 -2.16 10.92 -8.94
N LEU A 99 -3.39 11.06 -8.44
CA LEU A 99 -4.59 11.02 -9.28
C LEU A 99 -4.71 12.28 -10.15
N ALA A 100 -4.51 13.46 -9.56
CA ALA A 100 -4.54 14.72 -10.29
C ALA A 100 -3.45 14.77 -11.37
N ASP A 101 -2.26 14.24 -11.08
CA ASP A 101 -1.15 14.18 -12.05
C ASP A 101 -1.52 13.30 -13.27
N GLU A 102 -2.11 12.13 -13.05
CA GLU A 102 -2.57 11.27 -14.13
C GLU A 102 -3.73 11.88 -14.92
N LEU A 103 -4.63 12.63 -14.26
CA LEU A 103 -5.70 13.34 -14.93
C LEU A 103 -5.18 14.55 -15.71
N ARG A 104 -4.11 15.24 -15.27
CA ARG A 104 -3.45 16.30 -16.07
C ARG A 104 -2.93 15.74 -17.40
N ILE A 105 -2.33 14.54 -17.37
CA ILE A 105 -1.89 13.87 -18.61
C ILE A 105 -3.10 13.56 -19.49
N ALA A 106 -4.18 13.03 -18.92
CA ALA A 106 -5.39 12.73 -19.68
C ALA A 106 -6.03 13.99 -20.30
N VAL A 107 -6.05 15.10 -19.56
CA VAL A 107 -6.55 16.39 -20.06
C VAL A 107 -5.66 16.93 -21.19
N ALA A 108 -4.35 16.83 -21.08
CA ALA A 108 -3.42 17.21 -22.13
C ALA A 108 -3.63 16.35 -23.39
N GLU A 109 -3.80 15.03 -23.26
CA GLU A 109 -4.12 14.14 -24.38
C GLU A 109 -5.43 14.55 -25.08
N LEU A 110 -6.48 14.89 -24.30
CA LEU A 110 -7.76 15.39 -24.85
C LEU A 110 -7.60 16.76 -25.55
N GLY A 111 -6.78 17.64 -24.98
CA GLY A 111 -6.45 18.94 -25.57
C GLY A 111 -5.71 18.83 -26.92
N CYS A 112 -4.93 17.76 -27.09
CA CYS A 112 -4.30 17.42 -28.37
C CYS A 112 -5.25 16.74 -29.38
N GLY A 113 -6.55 16.65 -29.07
CA GLY A 113 -7.56 16.08 -29.97
C GLY A 113 -7.66 14.54 -29.88
N ARG A 114 -7.01 13.89 -28.94
CA ARG A 114 -7.12 12.44 -28.76
C ARG A 114 -8.55 12.06 -28.35
N PRO A 115 -9.16 11.02 -28.95
CA PRO A 115 -10.50 10.55 -28.56
C PRO A 115 -10.56 10.16 -27.09
N LEU A 116 -11.67 10.49 -26.40
CA LEU A 116 -11.85 10.16 -24.99
C LEU A 116 -11.69 8.64 -24.69
N ALA A 117 -12.14 7.78 -25.60
CA ALA A 117 -11.98 6.33 -25.44
C ALA A 117 -10.50 5.90 -25.37
N GLU A 118 -9.65 6.47 -26.22
CA GLU A 118 -8.22 6.20 -26.22
C GLU A 118 -7.53 6.78 -24.98
N THR A 119 -7.92 7.98 -24.55
CA THR A 119 -7.43 8.61 -23.32
C THR A 119 -7.78 7.77 -22.10
N LEU A 120 -9.03 7.27 -22.00
CA LEU A 120 -9.44 6.35 -20.93
C LEU A 120 -8.66 5.02 -20.96
N ALA A 121 -8.42 4.46 -22.14
CA ALA A 121 -7.58 3.28 -22.30
C ALA A 121 -6.11 3.56 -21.87
N GLY A 122 -5.59 4.75 -22.18
CA GLY A 122 -4.30 5.23 -21.73
C GLY A 122 -4.22 5.33 -20.20
N LEU A 123 -5.22 5.95 -19.58
CA LEU A 123 -5.33 6.08 -18.13
C LEU A 123 -5.35 4.70 -17.43
N ARG A 124 -6.13 3.74 -17.94
CA ARG A 124 -6.18 2.36 -17.43
C ARG A 124 -4.83 1.64 -17.52
N ARG A 125 -4.04 1.91 -18.54
CA ARG A 125 -2.69 1.32 -18.67
C ARG A 125 -1.69 1.94 -17.70
N ARG A 126 -1.78 3.26 -17.45
CA ARG A 126 -0.89 3.97 -16.52
C ARG A 126 -1.22 3.66 -15.06
N VAL A 127 -2.51 3.54 -14.77
CA VAL A 127 -3.01 3.27 -13.41
C VAL A 127 -3.72 1.91 -13.39
N PRO A 128 -2.99 0.83 -13.21
CA PRO A 128 -3.58 -0.50 -13.10
C PRO A 128 -4.31 -0.61 -11.74
N GLY A 129 -5.61 -0.89 -11.78
CA GLY A 129 -6.47 -1.07 -10.60
C GLY A 129 -7.92 -1.24 -11.02
N THR A 130 -8.68 -2.00 -10.24
CA THR A 130 -10.10 -2.28 -10.47
C THR A 130 -10.94 -1.02 -10.37
N GLU A 131 -10.57 -0.11 -9.50
CA GLU A 131 -11.29 1.12 -9.20
C GLU A 131 -11.26 2.09 -10.38
N VAL A 132 -10.06 2.32 -10.94
CA VAL A 132 -9.90 3.19 -12.13
C VAL A 132 -10.48 2.53 -13.38
N ALA A 133 -10.32 1.21 -13.51
CA ALA A 133 -10.95 0.48 -14.61
C ALA A 133 -12.48 0.57 -14.56
N SER A 134 -13.07 0.50 -13.37
CA SER A 134 -14.52 0.66 -13.15
C SER A 134 -14.99 2.08 -13.47
N LEU A 135 -14.24 3.12 -13.08
CA LEU A 135 -14.51 4.50 -13.47
C LEU A 135 -14.52 4.67 -14.99
N CYS A 136 -13.47 4.22 -15.66
CA CYS A 136 -13.38 4.31 -17.14
C CYS A 136 -14.54 3.57 -17.82
N ALA A 137 -14.87 2.36 -17.36
CA ALA A 137 -15.98 1.59 -17.89
C ALA A 137 -17.34 2.29 -17.68
N SER A 138 -17.53 2.94 -16.53
CA SER A 138 -18.77 3.71 -16.25
C SER A 138 -18.92 4.89 -17.20
N ILE A 139 -17.85 5.62 -17.48
CA ILE A 139 -17.84 6.74 -18.44
C ILE A 139 -18.12 6.25 -19.86
N GLU A 140 -17.46 5.18 -20.30
CA GLU A 140 -17.67 4.59 -21.64
C GLU A 140 -19.11 4.09 -21.81
N ARG A 141 -19.65 3.40 -20.79
CA ARG A 141 -21.02 2.90 -20.80
C ARG A 141 -22.04 4.04 -20.85
N SER A 142 -21.86 5.08 -20.04
CA SER A 142 -22.75 6.24 -20.04
C SER A 142 -22.78 6.94 -21.40
N ARG A 143 -21.65 7.07 -22.08
CA ARG A 143 -21.57 7.62 -23.42
C ARG A 143 -22.28 6.78 -24.49
N ARG A 144 -22.17 5.46 -24.39
CA ARG A 144 -22.79 4.54 -25.36
C ARG A 144 -24.30 4.40 -25.15
N LEU A 145 -24.75 4.36 -23.91
CA LEU A 145 -26.14 4.01 -23.54
C LEU A 145 -26.98 5.24 -23.14
N GLY A 146 -26.38 6.44 -23.06
CA GLY A 146 -27.08 7.63 -22.56
C GLY A 146 -27.53 7.52 -21.11
N SER A 147 -26.97 6.55 -20.33
CA SER A 147 -27.38 6.31 -18.96
C SER A 147 -26.89 7.43 -18.02
N PRO A 148 -27.63 7.71 -16.90
CA PRO A 148 -27.27 8.79 -15.98
C PRO A 148 -25.95 8.50 -15.27
N LEU A 149 -24.86 9.11 -15.75
CA LEU A 149 -23.50 8.93 -15.24
C LEU A 149 -23.39 9.34 -13.76
N ALA A 150 -24.03 10.46 -13.39
CA ALA A 150 -23.98 11.00 -12.03
C ALA A 150 -24.39 9.98 -10.94
N GLY A 151 -25.48 9.26 -11.16
CA GLY A 151 -25.95 8.24 -10.21
C GLY A 151 -25.00 7.05 -10.10
N GLN A 152 -24.37 6.64 -11.19
CA GLN A 152 -23.39 5.55 -11.18
C GLN A 152 -22.12 5.95 -10.42
N LEU A 153 -21.60 7.16 -10.67
CA LEU A 153 -20.40 7.67 -10.00
C LEU A 153 -20.62 7.84 -8.49
N ARG A 154 -21.78 8.35 -8.06
CA ARG A 154 -22.12 8.47 -6.62
C ARG A 154 -22.16 7.11 -5.92
N ARG A 155 -22.78 6.11 -6.55
CA ARG A 155 -22.80 4.74 -5.99
C ARG A 155 -21.38 4.16 -5.88
N GLN A 156 -20.55 4.40 -6.88
CA GLN A 156 -19.15 3.95 -6.88
C GLN A 156 -18.31 4.66 -5.80
N ALA A 157 -18.47 5.97 -5.63
CA ALA A 157 -17.84 6.73 -4.56
C ALA A 157 -18.25 6.21 -3.17
N ALA A 158 -19.54 5.98 -2.97
CA ALA A 158 -20.06 5.43 -1.70
C ALA A 158 -19.55 4.02 -1.42
N SER A 159 -19.40 3.17 -2.44
CA SER A 159 -18.79 1.84 -2.29
C SER A 159 -17.33 1.95 -1.85
N LEU A 160 -16.53 2.74 -2.53
CA LEU A 160 -15.11 2.93 -2.19
C LEU A 160 -14.91 3.48 -0.78
N ARG A 161 -15.77 4.43 -0.33
CA ARG A 161 -15.72 4.92 1.06
C ARG A 161 -16.04 3.82 2.07
N ARG A 162 -17.01 2.96 1.79
CA ARG A 162 -17.31 1.81 2.66
C ARG A 162 -16.14 0.84 2.74
N ASP A 163 -15.52 0.54 1.61
CA ASP A 163 -14.37 -0.37 1.57
C ASP A 163 -13.15 0.20 2.30
N GLN A 164 -12.93 1.52 2.18
CA GLN A 164 -11.89 2.23 2.95
C GLN A 164 -12.15 2.15 4.47
N ARG A 165 -13.39 2.38 4.92
CA ARG A 165 -13.77 2.27 6.34
C ARG A 165 -13.57 0.85 6.85
N ARG A 166 -14.07 -0.16 6.14
CA ARG A 166 -13.86 -1.58 6.48
C ARG A 166 -12.38 -1.92 6.60
N ALA A 167 -11.55 -1.46 5.67
CA ALA A 167 -10.12 -1.70 5.73
C ALA A 167 -9.43 -1.06 6.96
N VAL A 168 -9.94 0.05 7.47
CA VAL A 168 -9.46 0.67 8.72
C VAL A 168 -9.93 -0.15 9.93
N GLU A 169 -11.20 -0.53 9.97
CA GLU A 169 -11.80 -1.35 11.04
C GLU A 169 -11.09 -2.72 11.15
N GLU A 170 -10.83 -3.38 10.02
CA GLU A 170 -10.08 -4.65 9.99
C GLU A 170 -8.65 -4.50 10.52
N ARG A 171 -7.99 -3.38 10.22
CA ARG A 171 -6.64 -3.12 10.76
C ARG A 171 -6.68 -2.90 12.27
N ALA A 172 -7.67 -2.16 12.76
CA ALA A 172 -7.89 -1.95 14.19
C ALA A 172 -8.22 -3.27 14.90
N ALA A 173 -9.11 -4.08 14.34
CA ALA A 173 -9.46 -5.40 14.88
C ALA A 173 -8.25 -6.35 14.96
N ARG A 174 -7.35 -6.30 13.98
CA ARG A 174 -6.10 -7.11 13.99
C ARG A 174 -5.05 -6.62 14.99
N ALA A 175 -5.18 -5.40 15.51
CA ALA A 175 -4.27 -4.89 16.54
C ALA A 175 -4.61 -5.43 17.95
N ALA A 176 -5.87 -5.66 18.25
CA ALA A 176 -6.32 -6.14 19.56
C ALA A 176 -5.67 -7.46 20.00
N PRO A 177 -5.63 -8.53 19.18
CA PRO A 177 -5.01 -9.81 19.61
C PRO A 177 -3.49 -9.70 19.81
N LYS A 178 -2.81 -8.77 19.15
CA LYS A 178 -1.36 -8.56 19.35
C LYS A 178 -1.06 -7.98 20.72
N ILE A 179 -1.87 -7.04 21.19
CA ILE A 179 -1.72 -6.45 22.53
C ILE A 179 -1.97 -7.53 23.59
N GLN A 180 -3.00 -8.34 23.42
CA GLN A 180 -3.33 -9.42 24.33
C GLN A 180 -2.23 -10.49 24.41
N LEU A 181 -1.60 -10.82 23.27
CA LEU A 181 -0.49 -11.77 23.21
C LEU A 181 0.77 -11.24 23.94
N VAL A 182 1.08 -9.94 23.78
CA VAL A 182 2.22 -9.32 24.50
C VAL A 182 1.97 -9.31 26.01
N VAL A 183 0.75 -8.96 26.43
CA VAL A 183 0.37 -8.97 27.87
C VAL A 183 0.47 -10.39 28.42
N ALA A 184 -0.07 -11.40 27.73
CA ALA A 184 0.00 -12.79 28.13
C ALA A 184 1.46 -13.29 28.23
N LEU A 185 2.31 -12.92 27.26
CA LEU A 185 3.72 -13.33 27.22
C LEU A 185 4.53 -12.78 28.39
N ILE A 186 4.15 -11.62 28.94
CA ILE A 186 4.82 -11.02 30.11
C ILE A 186 4.19 -11.53 31.41
N LEU A 187 2.86 -11.61 31.46
CA LEU A 187 2.14 -11.93 32.70
C LEU A 187 2.28 -13.41 33.09
N VAL A 188 2.21 -14.32 32.11
CA VAL A 188 2.31 -15.77 32.39
C VAL A 188 3.64 -16.14 33.02
N PRO A 189 4.84 -15.79 32.48
CA PRO A 189 6.08 -16.16 33.11
C PRO A 189 6.28 -15.45 34.46
N SER A 190 5.79 -14.23 34.66
CA SER A 190 5.91 -13.53 35.94
C SER A 190 5.11 -14.23 37.05
N VAL A 191 3.89 -14.68 36.74
CA VAL A 191 3.06 -15.45 37.69
C VAL A 191 3.68 -16.81 37.98
N LEU A 192 4.22 -17.51 36.97
CA LEU A 192 4.91 -18.79 37.16
C LEU A 192 6.15 -18.65 38.06
N LEU A 193 6.93 -17.58 37.86
CA LEU A 193 8.08 -17.29 38.71
C LEU A 193 7.67 -16.99 40.16
N MET A 194 6.59 -16.28 40.35
CA MET A 194 6.06 -15.97 41.68
C MET A 194 5.58 -17.23 42.41
N ILE A 195 4.88 -18.14 41.69
CA ILE A 195 4.44 -19.42 42.24
C ILE A 195 5.66 -20.30 42.57
N ALA A 196 6.64 -20.37 41.68
CA ALA A 196 7.86 -21.14 41.92
C ALA A 196 8.63 -20.62 43.15
N ALA A 197 8.78 -19.32 43.29
CA ALA A 197 9.42 -18.70 44.44
C ALA A 197 8.65 -18.99 45.75
N ALA A 198 7.31 -18.93 45.72
CA ALA A 198 6.48 -19.25 46.88
C ALA A 198 6.60 -20.74 47.29
N LEU A 199 6.66 -21.65 46.31
CA LEU A 199 6.87 -23.08 46.57
C LEU A 199 8.23 -23.37 47.17
N ILE A 200 9.29 -22.72 46.66
CA ILE A 200 10.65 -22.84 47.19
C ILE A 200 10.71 -22.30 48.64
N ALA A 201 10.13 -21.11 48.87
CA ALA A 201 10.10 -20.52 50.23
C ALA A 201 9.31 -21.35 51.24
N ASN A 202 8.29 -22.09 50.82
CA ASN A 202 7.50 -22.97 51.68
C ASN A 202 8.03 -24.43 51.74
N ALA A 203 9.01 -24.79 50.90
CA ALA A 203 9.55 -26.14 50.89
C ALA A 203 10.22 -26.51 52.22
N ASP A 204 10.83 -25.55 52.90
CA ASP A 204 11.45 -25.77 54.23
C ASP A 204 10.40 -26.05 55.32
N ILE A 205 9.17 -25.51 55.19
CA ILE A 205 8.06 -25.76 56.11
C ILE A 205 7.44 -27.15 55.86
N LEU A 206 7.41 -27.60 54.62
CA LEU A 206 6.87 -28.91 54.21
C LEU A 206 7.85 -30.07 54.53
N LEU A 207 9.16 -29.83 54.49
CA LEU A 207 10.20 -30.83 54.75
C LEU A 207 10.71 -30.82 56.19
N GLY A 208 10.53 -29.72 56.94
CA GLY A 208 10.94 -29.56 58.33
C GLY A 208 9.88 -29.98 59.38
N GLY A 209 8.75 -30.54 58.97
CA GLY A 209 7.62 -30.93 59.81
C GLY A 209 7.58 -32.46 60.18
N PHE A 210 8.69 -33.20 60.12
CA PHE A 210 8.79 -34.56 60.62
C PHE A 210 9.88 -34.63 61.63
#